data_f2581d3eac175d2a46f8f2b33a72d098
#
_entry.id   f2581d3eac175d2a46f8f2b33a72d098
#
_cell.length_a   1.000
_cell.length_b   1.000
_cell.length_c   1.000
_cell.angle_alpha   90.00
_cell.angle_beta   90.00
_cell.angle_gamma   90.00
#
_symmetry.space_group_name_H-M   'P 1'
#
loop_
_entity.id
_entity.type
_entity.pdbx_description
1 polymer ?
#
loop_
_entity_poly.entity_id
_entity_poly.type
_entity_poly.pdbx_seq_one_letter_code
_entity_poly.pdbx_strand_id
1 'polypeptide(L)' 'IIAILKEHPAITVKKIAQQLNLSVGGVRYHVNKMKKDGLLEHIGSSKKGTWLIKN' A
#
# COMPACT_ATOMS: atom_id res chain seq x y z
N ILE A 1 6.93 2.77 -3.05
CA ILE A 1 5.69 2.45 -2.31
C ILE A 1 5.99 2.28 -0.82
N ILE A 2 7.03 1.55 -0.47
CA ILE A 2 7.34 1.32 0.95
C ILE A 2 7.64 2.63 1.68
N ALA A 3 8.39 3.53 1.06
CA ALA A 3 8.69 4.83 1.67
C ALA A 3 7.42 5.62 1.95
N ILE A 4 6.48 5.61 1.00
CA ILE A 4 5.21 6.30 1.16
C ILE A 4 4.40 5.68 2.29
N LEU A 5 4.39 4.36 2.39
CA LEU A 5 3.65 3.65 3.43
C LEU A 5 4.24 3.90 4.81
N LYS A 6 5.55 4.05 4.91
CA LYS A 6 6.20 4.37 6.18
C LYS A 6 5.82 5.77 6.66
N GLU A 7 5.74 6.72 5.76
CA GLU A 7 5.37 8.10 6.10
C GLU A 7 3.87 8.25 6.34
N HIS A 8 3.06 7.49 5.60
CA HIS A 8 1.60 7.61 5.64
C HIS A 8 0.97 6.22 5.74
N PRO A 9 1.04 5.58 6.92
CA PRO A 9 0.54 4.21 7.06
C PRO A 9 -0.97 4.06 6.83
N ALA A 10 -1.72 5.15 6.87
CA ALA A 10 -3.16 5.10 6.61
C ALA A 10 -3.53 5.51 5.18
N ILE A 11 -2.55 5.63 4.30
CA ILE A 11 -2.80 6.06 2.92
C ILE A 11 -3.57 4.98 2.14
N THR A 12 -4.44 5.41 1.22
CA THR A 12 -5.18 4.48 0.37
C THR A 12 -4.39 4.17 -0.90
N VAL A 13 -4.75 3.05 -1.56
CA VAL A 13 -4.14 2.68 -2.84
C VAL A 13 -4.34 3.78 -3.87
N LYS A 14 -5.52 4.41 -3.87
CA LYS A 14 -5.80 5.52 -4.79
C LYS A 14 -4.84 6.67 -4.60
N LYS A 15 -4.55 7.03 -3.36
CA LYS A 15 -3.61 8.11 -3.05
C LYS A 15 -2.19 7.74 -3.44
N ILE A 16 -1.79 6.51 -3.19
CA ILE A 16 -0.47 6.02 -3.62
C ILE A 16 -0.32 6.16 -5.13
N ALA A 17 -1.35 5.73 -5.87
CA ALA A 17 -1.33 5.81 -7.32
C ALA A 17 -1.18 7.26 -7.79
N GLN A 18 -1.87 8.18 -7.17
CA GLN A 18 -1.78 9.59 -7.51
C GLN A 18 -0.38 10.14 -7.28
N GLN A 19 0.22 9.82 -6.15
CA GLN A 19 1.56 10.32 -5.81
C GLN A 19 2.65 9.76 -6.72
N LEU A 20 2.49 8.51 -7.15
CA LEU A 20 3.47 7.86 -8.01
C LEU A 20 3.15 8.01 -9.49
N ASN A 21 2.04 8.66 -9.80
CA ASN A 21 1.58 8.83 -11.18
C ASN A 21 1.38 7.47 -11.88
N LEU A 22 0.83 6.52 -11.14
CA LEU A 22 0.56 5.17 -11.63
C LEU A 22 -0.95 4.92 -11.63
N SER A 23 -1.37 3.86 -12.32
CA SER A 23 -2.76 3.43 -12.25
C SER A 23 -3.03 2.72 -10.92
N VAL A 24 -4.30 2.76 -10.48
CA VAL A 24 -4.71 2.05 -9.27
C VAL A 24 -4.43 0.55 -9.41
N GLY A 25 -4.71 -0.01 -10.60
CA GLY A 25 -4.43 -1.43 -10.85
C GLY A 25 -2.96 -1.78 -10.74
N GLY A 26 -2.08 -0.90 -11.23
CA GLY A 26 -0.64 -1.12 -11.09
C GLY A 26 -0.17 -1.11 -9.65
N VAL A 27 -0.67 -0.14 -8.86
CA VAL A 27 -0.33 -0.08 -7.44
C VAL A 27 -0.85 -1.31 -6.71
N ARG A 28 -2.08 -1.73 -7.00
CA ARG A 28 -2.65 -2.93 -6.40
C ARG A 28 -1.82 -4.17 -6.69
N TYR A 29 -1.34 -4.28 -7.91
CA TYR A 29 -0.49 -5.40 -8.27
C TYR A 29 0.77 -5.44 -7.41
N HIS A 30 1.45 -4.31 -7.28
CA HIS A 30 2.66 -4.22 -6.47
C HIS A 30 2.38 -4.49 -4.98
N VAL A 31 1.29 -3.92 -4.47
CA VAL A 31 0.90 -4.11 -3.07
C VAL A 31 0.60 -5.57 -2.80
N ASN A 32 -0.18 -6.21 -3.68
CA ASN A 32 -0.53 -7.62 -3.51
C ASN A 32 0.70 -8.52 -3.55
N LYS A 33 1.64 -8.20 -4.43
CA LYS A 33 2.87 -8.95 -4.51
C LYS A 33 3.69 -8.83 -3.23
N MET A 34 3.78 -7.63 -2.67
CA MET A 34 4.50 -7.42 -1.41
C MET A 34 3.81 -8.13 -0.24
N LYS A 35 2.48 -8.14 -0.23
CA LYS A 35 1.73 -8.88 0.78
C LYS A 35 2.00 -10.37 0.68
N LYS A 36 2.03 -10.89 -0.53
CA LYS A 36 2.32 -12.31 -0.76
C LYS A 36 3.72 -12.68 -0.30
N ASP A 37 4.67 -11.77 -0.50
CA ASP A 37 6.05 -12.00 -0.10
C ASP A 37 6.29 -11.79 1.40
N GLY A 38 5.27 -11.36 2.14
CA GLY A 38 5.39 -11.16 3.58
C GLY A 38 6.06 -9.86 3.97
N LEU A 39 6.22 -8.92 3.05
CA LEU A 39 6.87 -7.64 3.33
C LEU A 39 5.90 -6.60 3.86
N LEU A 40 4.61 -6.81 3.65
CA LEU A 40 3.59 -5.82 3.90
C LEU A 40 2.30 -6.49 4.34
N GLU A 41 1.57 -5.86 5.24
CA GLU A 41 0.26 -6.34 5.66
C GLU A 41 -0.70 -5.17 5.75
N HIS A 42 -1.96 -5.40 5.41
CA HIS A 42 -3.00 -4.38 5.54
C HIS A 42 -3.93 -4.77 6.68
N ILE A 43 -4.06 -3.88 7.65
CA ILE A 43 -4.88 -4.10 8.84
C ILE A 43 -6.11 -3.21 8.75
N GLY A 44 -7.29 -3.83 8.92
CA GLY A 44 -8.55 -3.11 8.85
C GLY A 44 -9.18 -3.13 7.47
N SER A 45 -10.18 -2.27 7.25
CA SER A 45 -10.89 -2.20 5.97
C SER A 45 -10.05 -1.47 4.93
N SER A 46 -10.45 -1.62 3.67
CA SER A 46 -9.77 -0.93 2.57
C SER A 46 -9.89 0.59 2.64
N LYS A 47 -10.91 1.10 3.35
CA LYS A 47 -11.13 2.54 3.48
C LYS A 47 -10.52 3.13 4.72
N LYS A 48 -10.40 2.36 5.80
CA LYS A 48 -9.88 2.84 7.08
C LYS A 48 -8.77 1.96 7.61
N GLY A 49 -8.11 1.23 6.72
CA GLY A 49 -7.05 0.34 7.12
C GLY A 49 -5.72 1.05 7.31
N THR A 50 -4.80 0.33 7.91
CA THR A 50 -3.44 0.80 8.11
C THR A 50 -2.48 -0.21 7.49
N TRP A 51 -1.44 0.29 6.84
CA TRP A 51 -0.41 -0.57 6.26
C TRP A 51 0.67 -0.86 7.29
N LEU A 52 1.03 -2.11 7.42
CA LEU A 52 2.10 -2.54 8.33
C LEU A 52 3.25 -3.09 7.50
N ILE A 53 4.42 -2.50 7.69
CA ILE A 53 5.63 -2.95 7.02
C ILE A 53 6.29 -4.00 7.90
N LYS A 54 6.46 -5.21 7.36
CA LYS A 54 7.01 -6.33 8.11
C LYS A 54 8.48 -6.59 7.85
N ASN A 55 9.11 -5.72 7.25
CA ASN A 55 10.49 -5.87 6.88
C ASN A 55 11.42 -5.86 8.10
#